data_fbd6646520ddd3fcd3e0f91d4378ab90
#
_entry.id   fbd6646520ddd3fcd3e0f91d4378ab90
#
_cell.length_a   1.000
_cell.length_b   1.000
_cell.length_c   1.000
_cell.angle_alpha   90.00
_cell.angle_beta   90.00
_cell.angle_gamma   90.00
#
_symmetry.space_group_name_H-M   'P 1'
#
loop_
_entity.id
_entity.type
_entity.pdbx_description
1 polymer ?
#
loop_
_entity_poly.entity_id
_entity_poly.type
_entity_poly.pdbx_seq_one_letter_code
_entity_poly.pdbx_strand_id
1 'polypeptide(L)'
;IKRLVKEEVNVGLKAVTDGEFNRSWWHLDFLWGLNGVGTYEQEDSYKFHGAKTRTTNIELTGKVAFNPEHPFFADFNYLKSLLPEGVEPKVTIPSPSLIPNRDGRSDRWPEFYGSWEEFLDDLAQAYHETLLHFYELGARYIQLDDTTWAYLIARLLDDPENHEKYVKMCEDIVYLVNKLLKDLPEDLRVSTHICRGNFKSTYLFEGSYEPVAKYLGQLNYDTFFLEYDDARSGSFAPLAEIWNQRKEVLLVLGLFTSKHPELEKYEDIKA
;
A
#
# COMPACT_ATOMS: atom_id res chain seq x y z
N ILE A 1 -9.02 -14.30 -13.87
CA ILE A 1 -9.93 -13.56 -13.00
C ILE A 1 -11.23 -14.32 -12.74
N LYS A 2 -12.07 -14.68 -13.75
CA LYS A 2 -13.36 -15.40 -13.56
C LYS A 2 -13.25 -16.64 -12.66
N ARG A 3 -12.21 -17.48 -12.87
CA ARG A 3 -11.97 -18.67 -12.05
C ARG A 3 -11.62 -18.29 -10.61
N LEU A 4 -10.73 -17.30 -10.41
CA LEU A 4 -10.34 -16.81 -9.10
C LEU A 4 -11.57 -16.31 -8.32
N VAL A 5 -12.34 -15.38 -8.91
CA VAL A 5 -13.55 -14.83 -8.29
C VAL A 5 -14.52 -15.94 -7.85
N LYS A 6 -14.71 -16.96 -8.71
CA LYS A 6 -15.55 -18.11 -8.36
C LYS A 6 -15.02 -18.86 -7.12
N GLU A 7 -13.69 -19.06 -7.03
CA GLU A 7 -13.10 -19.77 -5.88
C GLU A 7 -13.16 -18.90 -4.61
N GLU A 8 -12.88 -17.59 -4.70
CA GLU A 8 -13.02 -16.67 -3.59
C GLU A 8 -14.44 -16.66 -3.01
N VAL A 9 -15.45 -16.62 -3.88
CA VAL A 9 -16.86 -16.71 -3.48
C VAL A 9 -17.20 -18.07 -2.89
N ASN A 10 -16.71 -19.16 -3.48
CA ASN A 10 -16.97 -20.53 -2.99
C ASN A 10 -16.43 -20.78 -1.59
N VAL A 11 -15.28 -20.18 -1.23
CA VAL A 11 -14.73 -20.28 0.14
C VAL A 11 -15.38 -19.29 1.12
N GLY A 12 -16.36 -18.51 0.65
CA GLY A 12 -17.19 -17.66 1.51
C GLY A 12 -16.70 -16.24 1.71
N LEU A 13 -15.72 -15.76 0.92
CA LEU A 13 -15.30 -14.36 0.97
C LEU A 13 -16.44 -13.43 0.55
N LYS A 14 -16.60 -12.32 1.28
CA LYS A 14 -17.60 -11.29 1.03
C LYS A 14 -17.04 -10.07 0.30
N ALA A 15 -15.74 -9.91 0.32
CA ALA A 15 -15.00 -8.96 -0.49
C ALA A 15 -13.94 -9.74 -1.30
N VAL A 16 -13.94 -9.57 -2.61
CA VAL A 16 -13.09 -10.33 -3.53
C VAL A 16 -12.29 -9.41 -4.43
N THR A 17 -11.16 -9.90 -4.92
CA THR A 17 -10.23 -9.17 -5.78
C THR A 17 -10.13 -9.78 -7.17
N ASP A 18 -9.47 -9.09 -8.09
CA ASP A 18 -9.12 -9.63 -9.42
C ASP A 18 -7.84 -10.49 -9.39
N GLY A 19 -7.18 -10.58 -8.21
CA GLY A 19 -5.90 -11.25 -8.03
C GLY A 19 -4.75 -10.55 -8.72
N GLU A 20 -4.95 -9.31 -9.15
CA GLU A 20 -3.96 -8.46 -9.87
C GLU A 20 -3.44 -9.09 -11.18
N PHE A 21 -4.21 -10.00 -11.77
CA PHE A 21 -3.81 -10.72 -13.01
C PHE A 21 -3.65 -9.81 -14.22
N ASN A 22 -4.20 -8.59 -14.19
CA ASN A 22 -4.04 -7.61 -15.25
C ASN A 22 -2.75 -6.79 -15.13
N ARG A 23 -2.02 -6.91 -14.02
CA ARG A 23 -0.83 -6.10 -13.72
C ARG A 23 0.45 -6.82 -14.10
N SER A 24 1.38 -6.09 -14.65
CA SER A 24 2.75 -6.57 -14.83
C SER A 24 3.60 -6.35 -13.56
N TRP A 25 3.30 -5.28 -12.81
CA TRP A 25 3.79 -4.97 -11.48
C TRP A 25 2.62 -4.51 -10.59
N TRP A 26 2.53 -5.03 -9.38
CA TRP A 26 1.45 -4.70 -8.46
C TRP A 26 1.33 -3.18 -8.15
N HIS A 27 2.43 -2.44 -8.19
CA HIS A 27 2.47 -1.01 -7.85
C HIS A 27 2.78 -0.10 -9.04
N LEU A 28 3.75 -0.44 -9.90
CA LEU A 28 4.18 0.45 -10.98
C LEU A 28 3.08 0.69 -12.00
N ASP A 29 2.29 -0.35 -12.33
CA ASP A 29 1.20 -0.26 -13.31
C ASP A 29 0.15 0.78 -12.90
N PHE A 30 -0.11 0.93 -11.59
CA PHE A 30 -0.96 1.99 -11.10
C PHE A 30 -0.25 3.35 -11.17
N LEU A 31 0.98 3.43 -10.66
CA LEU A 31 1.67 4.70 -10.51
C LEU A 31 1.94 5.39 -11.85
N TRP A 32 2.37 4.67 -12.88
CA TRP A 32 2.56 5.26 -14.22
C TRP A 32 1.25 5.55 -14.97
N GLY A 33 0.12 5.09 -14.46
CA GLY A 33 -1.20 5.45 -14.96
C GLY A 33 -1.67 6.84 -14.51
N LEU A 34 -1.03 7.45 -13.50
CA LEU A 34 -1.29 8.83 -13.10
C LEU A 34 -0.72 9.81 -14.12
N ASN A 35 -1.39 10.95 -14.31
CA ASN A 35 -0.82 12.04 -15.10
C ASN A 35 0.44 12.59 -14.40
N GLY A 36 1.46 12.96 -15.17
CA GLY A 36 2.72 13.49 -14.65
C GLY A 36 3.70 12.42 -14.13
N VAL A 37 3.41 11.15 -14.30
CA VAL A 37 4.29 10.03 -13.95
C VAL A 37 4.62 9.23 -15.21
N GLY A 38 5.91 9.04 -15.49
CA GLY A 38 6.42 8.26 -16.61
C GLY A 38 7.23 7.06 -16.16
N THR A 39 7.81 6.34 -17.12
CA THR A 39 8.66 5.16 -16.86
C THR A 39 10.05 5.35 -17.38
N TYR A 40 11.03 4.74 -16.70
CA TYR A 40 12.42 4.64 -17.18
C TYR A 40 13.02 3.28 -16.79
N GLU A 41 14.12 2.91 -17.43
CA GLU A 41 14.90 1.73 -17.07
C GLU A 41 16.09 2.15 -16.20
N GLN A 42 16.17 1.60 -14.99
CA GLN A 42 17.29 1.80 -14.08
C GLN A 42 18.39 0.76 -14.34
N GLU A 43 19.63 1.06 -13.94
CA GLU A 43 20.78 0.15 -14.15
C GLU A 43 20.67 -1.12 -13.29
N ASP A 44 20.20 -0.97 -12.05
CA ASP A 44 20.06 -2.07 -11.09
C ASP A 44 18.59 -2.27 -10.68
N SER A 45 18.21 -3.53 -10.49
CA SER A 45 16.89 -3.90 -9.96
C SER A 45 16.91 -4.04 -8.44
N TYR A 46 15.72 -4.05 -7.80
CA TYR A 46 15.60 -4.41 -6.40
C TYR A 46 16.18 -5.81 -6.16
N LYS A 47 17.02 -5.93 -5.11
CA LYS A 47 17.67 -7.18 -4.74
C LYS A 47 16.94 -7.79 -3.53
N PHE A 48 15.99 -8.68 -3.80
CA PHE A 48 15.47 -9.57 -2.77
C PHE A 48 16.53 -10.64 -2.43
N HIS A 49 16.43 -11.25 -1.28
CA HIS A 49 17.33 -12.34 -0.88
C HIS A 49 17.35 -13.45 -1.95
N GLY A 50 18.43 -13.49 -2.74
CA GLY A 50 18.63 -14.49 -3.79
C GLY A 50 17.86 -14.28 -5.10
N ALA A 51 17.12 -13.18 -5.28
CA ALA A 51 16.37 -12.93 -6.50
C ALA A 51 16.47 -11.45 -6.94
N LYS A 52 16.54 -11.24 -8.26
CA LYS A 52 16.49 -9.92 -8.89
C LYS A 52 15.12 -9.68 -9.51
N THR A 53 14.61 -8.45 -9.41
CA THR A 53 13.42 -8.01 -10.12
C THR A 53 13.77 -7.40 -11.47
N ARG A 54 12.77 -6.89 -12.21
CA ARG A 54 12.99 -6.12 -13.44
C ARG A 54 13.57 -4.74 -13.11
N THR A 55 14.12 -4.08 -14.11
CA THR A 55 14.79 -2.77 -14.03
C THR A 55 13.85 -1.59 -14.25
N THR A 56 12.63 -1.82 -14.72
CA THR A 56 11.64 -0.76 -14.94
C THR A 56 11.29 -0.05 -13.64
N ASN A 57 11.31 1.28 -13.65
CA ASN A 57 10.91 2.14 -12.55
C ASN A 57 10.09 3.33 -13.08
N ILE A 58 9.63 4.20 -12.19
CA ILE A 58 8.88 5.41 -12.52
C ILE A 58 9.68 6.66 -12.16
N GLU A 59 9.39 7.75 -12.86
CA GLU A 59 9.89 9.10 -12.56
C GLU A 59 8.79 10.14 -12.78
N LEU A 60 8.96 11.32 -12.21
CA LEU A 60 8.11 12.46 -12.52
C LEU A 60 8.44 13.01 -13.91
N THR A 61 7.41 13.19 -14.72
CA THR A 61 7.49 13.79 -16.06
C THR A 61 6.69 15.09 -16.17
N GLY A 62 6.01 15.47 -15.08
CA GLY A 62 5.18 16.67 -14.96
C GLY A 62 4.59 16.77 -13.56
N LYS A 63 3.67 17.70 -13.36
CA LYS A 63 2.86 17.73 -12.13
C LYS A 63 1.95 16.50 -12.06
N VAL A 64 1.92 15.86 -10.89
CA VAL A 64 1.08 14.68 -10.67
C VAL A 64 -0.39 15.09 -10.61
N ALA A 65 -1.24 14.37 -11.35
CA ALA A 65 -2.66 14.62 -11.33
C ALA A 65 -3.47 13.32 -11.57
N PHE A 66 -4.73 13.36 -11.18
CA PHE A 66 -5.71 12.32 -11.48
C PHE A 66 -5.83 12.09 -12.99
N ASN A 67 -5.98 10.82 -13.36
CA ASN A 67 -6.24 10.40 -14.74
C ASN A 67 -7.60 9.71 -14.83
N PRO A 68 -8.65 10.34 -15.40
CA PRO A 68 -9.98 9.75 -15.51
C PRO A 68 -10.03 8.52 -16.44
N GLU A 69 -9.01 8.34 -17.28
CA GLU A 69 -8.88 7.19 -18.18
C GLU A 69 -7.92 6.12 -17.65
N HIS A 70 -7.64 6.14 -16.34
CA HIS A 70 -6.73 5.17 -15.72
C HIS A 70 -7.23 3.73 -15.94
N PRO A 71 -6.37 2.81 -16.45
CA PRO A 71 -6.81 1.45 -16.85
C PRO A 71 -7.49 0.66 -15.72
N PHE A 72 -7.12 0.90 -14.46
CA PHE A 72 -7.67 0.20 -13.31
C PHE A 72 -9.18 0.43 -13.11
N PHE A 73 -9.75 1.49 -13.66
CA PHE A 73 -11.21 1.70 -13.62
C PHE A 73 -11.95 0.70 -14.52
N ALA A 74 -11.39 0.38 -15.67
CA ALA A 74 -11.94 -0.68 -16.54
C ALA A 74 -11.79 -2.06 -15.89
N ASP A 75 -10.64 -2.33 -15.25
CA ASP A 75 -10.39 -3.58 -14.52
C ASP A 75 -11.38 -3.75 -13.35
N PHE A 76 -11.63 -2.67 -12.60
CA PHE A 76 -12.64 -2.67 -11.54
C PHE A 76 -14.04 -2.96 -12.04
N ASN A 77 -14.47 -2.29 -13.12
CA ASN A 77 -15.78 -2.53 -13.72
C ASN A 77 -15.91 -3.98 -14.21
N TYR A 78 -14.84 -4.56 -14.74
CA TYR A 78 -14.82 -5.96 -15.12
C TYR A 78 -14.96 -6.88 -13.91
N LEU A 79 -14.18 -6.68 -12.84
CA LEU A 79 -14.32 -7.43 -11.59
C LEU A 79 -15.76 -7.36 -11.08
N LYS A 80 -16.31 -6.15 -10.94
CA LYS A 80 -17.69 -5.91 -10.48
C LYS A 80 -18.72 -6.68 -11.30
N SER A 81 -18.55 -6.78 -12.62
CA SER A 81 -19.45 -7.50 -13.51
C SER A 81 -19.49 -9.03 -13.27
N LEU A 82 -18.52 -9.57 -12.56
CA LEU A 82 -18.41 -11.01 -12.27
C LEU A 82 -19.04 -11.41 -10.94
N LEU A 83 -19.43 -10.45 -10.09
CA LEU A 83 -19.82 -10.71 -8.72
C LEU A 83 -21.30 -11.07 -8.58
N PRO A 84 -21.62 -12.07 -7.75
CA PRO A 84 -23.00 -12.32 -7.35
C PRO A 84 -23.48 -11.28 -6.33
N GLU A 85 -24.79 -11.22 -6.15
CA GLU A 85 -25.40 -10.36 -5.13
C GLU A 85 -24.82 -10.65 -3.71
N GLY A 86 -24.54 -9.59 -2.96
CA GLY A 86 -24.01 -9.67 -1.59
C GLY A 86 -22.51 -9.93 -1.48
N VAL A 87 -21.79 -9.87 -2.62
CA VAL A 87 -20.31 -9.90 -2.65
C VAL A 87 -19.81 -8.59 -3.23
N GLU A 88 -18.83 -7.98 -2.56
CA GLU A 88 -18.28 -6.67 -2.95
C GLU A 88 -16.94 -6.78 -3.67
N PRO A 89 -16.68 -5.92 -4.67
CA PRO A 89 -15.37 -5.81 -5.27
C PRO A 89 -14.43 -5.03 -4.32
N LYS A 90 -13.29 -5.63 -3.99
CA LYS A 90 -12.22 -4.97 -3.26
C LYS A 90 -11.17 -4.48 -4.24
N VAL A 91 -10.84 -3.19 -4.17
CA VAL A 91 -9.77 -2.57 -4.94
C VAL A 91 -8.47 -2.59 -4.13
N THR A 92 -7.36 -2.96 -4.76
CA THR A 92 -6.01 -2.83 -4.20
C THR A 92 -5.19 -1.92 -5.10
N ILE A 93 -4.57 -0.89 -4.55
CA ILE A 93 -3.65 0.01 -5.25
C ILE A 93 -2.45 0.32 -4.34
N PRO A 94 -1.30 0.72 -4.88
CA PRO A 94 -0.17 1.11 -4.04
C PRO A 94 -0.47 2.39 -3.24
N SER A 95 0.12 2.51 -2.05
CA SER A 95 0.12 3.76 -1.30
C SER A 95 0.86 4.87 -2.07
N PRO A 96 0.42 6.13 -1.98
CA PRO A 96 1.12 7.26 -2.59
C PRO A 96 2.53 7.46 -2.02
N SER A 97 2.81 6.98 -0.81
CA SER A 97 4.13 7.01 -0.18
C SER A 97 5.25 6.42 -1.04
N LEU A 98 4.89 5.53 -1.98
CA LEU A 98 5.83 4.85 -2.88
C LEU A 98 6.42 5.74 -3.97
N ILE A 99 5.93 6.96 -4.17
CA ILE A 99 6.54 7.94 -5.09
C ILE A 99 7.61 8.77 -4.34
N PRO A 100 7.26 9.55 -3.29
CA PRO A 100 8.23 10.43 -2.62
C PRO A 100 9.33 9.70 -1.85
N ASN A 101 9.10 8.45 -1.44
CA ASN A 101 9.98 7.75 -0.52
C ASN A 101 10.76 6.59 -1.17
N ARG A 102 10.98 6.64 -2.48
CA ARG A 102 11.81 5.69 -3.22
C ARG A 102 12.80 6.43 -4.11
N ASP A 103 14.04 5.98 -4.09
CA ASP A 103 15.12 6.57 -4.87
C ASP A 103 14.78 6.63 -6.37
N GLY A 104 15.07 7.74 -6.99
CA GLY A 104 14.87 8.01 -8.42
C GLY A 104 13.44 8.42 -8.81
N ARG A 105 12.43 8.11 -8.01
CA ARG A 105 11.03 8.31 -8.41
C ARG A 105 10.58 9.76 -8.35
N SER A 106 10.99 10.48 -7.33
CA SER A 106 10.62 11.88 -7.12
C SER A 106 11.76 12.86 -7.31
N ASP A 107 12.97 12.42 -7.67
CA ASP A 107 14.17 13.28 -7.72
C ASP A 107 13.99 14.52 -8.60
N ARG A 108 13.16 14.42 -9.64
CA ARG A 108 12.84 15.51 -10.56
C ARG A 108 11.74 16.46 -10.07
N TRP A 109 11.26 16.31 -8.85
CA TRP A 109 10.19 17.18 -8.34
C TRP A 109 10.49 18.69 -8.47
N PRO A 110 11.74 19.19 -8.28
CA PRO A 110 12.01 20.62 -8.39
C PRO A 110 11.89 21.18 -9.81
N GLU A 111 11.82 20.32 -10.84
CA GLU A 111 11.58 20.75 -12.21
C GLU A 111 10.12 21.19 -12.43
N PHE A 112 9.21 20.72 -11.61
CA PHE A 112 7.76 20.88 -11.80
C PHE A 112 7.07 21.65 -10.67
N TYR A 113 7.67 21.71 -9.46
CA TYR A 113 7.08 22.25 -8.25
C TYR A 113 7.95 23.31 -7.60
N GLY A 114 7.31 24.31 -7.00
CA GLY A 114 7.98 25.37 -6.25
C GLY A 114 8.39 24.93 -4.84
N SER A 115 7.74 23.91 -4.28
CA SER A 115 8.06 23.34 -2.96
C SER A 115 7.72 21.84 -2.90
N TRP A 116 8.34 21.15 -1.94
CA TRP A 116 8.04 19.75 -1.64
C TRP A 116 6.59 19.56 -1.17
N GLU A 117 6.06 20.50 -0.41
CA GLU A 117 4.69 20.48 0.07
C GLU A 117 3.69 20.58 -1.10
N GLU A 118 3.94 21.45 -2.10
CA GLU A 118 3.11 21.54 -3.31
C GLU A 118 3.07 20.20 -4.06
N PHE A 119 4.20 19.49 -4.15
CA PHE A 119 4.24 18.15 -4.74
C PHE A 119 3.40 17.14 -3.94
N LEU A 120 3.53 17.13 -2.61
CA LEU A 120 2.74 16.24 -1.76
C LEU A 120 1.24 16.56 -1.86
N ASP A 121 0.89 17.83 -2.00
CA ASP A 121 -0.48 18.30 -2.15
C ASP A 121 -1.12 17.80 -3.45
N ASP A 122 -0.45 17.95 -4.56
CA ASP A 122 -0.94 17.47 -5.86
C ASP A 122 -1.05 15.93 -5.86
N LEU A 123 -0.07 15.23 -5.25
CA LEU A 123 -0.12 13.77 -5.12
C LEU A 123 -1.30 13.32 -4.24
N ALA A 124 -1.56 14.01 -3.12
CA ALA A 124 -2.73 13.75 -2.28
C ALA A 124 -4.03 13.96 -3.04
N GLN A 125 -4.13 15.06 -3.79
CA GLN A 125 -5.30 15.38 -4.59
C GLN A 125 -5.55 14.35 -5.69
N ALA A 126 -4.50 13.92 -6.41
CA ALA A 126 -4.60 12.90 -7.45
C ALA A 126 -5.14 11.57 -6.90
N TYR A 127 -4.68 11.16 -5.72
CA TYR A 127 -5.19 9.96 -5.05
C TYR A 127 -6.62 10.15 -4.52
N HIS A 128 -6.92 11.30 -3.92
CA HIS A 128 -8.27 11.62 -3.44
C HIS A 128 -9.30 11.50 -4.58
N GLU A 129 -9.04 12.13 -5.73
CA GLU A 129 -9.89 12.04 -6.91
C GLU A 129 -10.00 10.62 -7.44
N THR A 130 -8.90 9.85 -7.40
CA THR A 130 -8.92 8.44 -7.80
C THR A 130 -9.82 7.60 -6.89
N LEU A 131 -9.76 7.80 -5.55
CA LEU A 131 -10.63 7.10 -4.62
C LEU A 131 -12.11 7.47 -4.83
N LEU A 132 -12.40 8.77 -5.05
CA LEU A 132 -13.76 9.23 -5.36
C LEU A 132 -14.27 8.63 -6.68
N HIS A 133 -13.43 8.54 -7.70
CA HIS A 133 -13.84 7.94 -8.96
C HIS A 133 -14.13 6.44 -8.83
N PHE A 134 -13.33 5.69 -8.08
CA PHE A 134 -13.68 4.31 -7.72
C PHE A 134 -15.01 4.22 -6.96
N TYR A 135 -15.25 5.15 -6.02
CA TYR A 135 -16.50 5.22 -5.29
C TYR A 135 -17.70 5.46 -6.22
N GLU A 136 -17.60 6.38 -7.18
CA GLU A 136 -18.61 6.66 -8.20
C GLU A 136 -18.88 5.42 -9.07
N LEU A 137 -17.87 4.63 -9.39
CA LEU A 137 -18.00 3.34 -10.08
C LEU A 137 -18.64 2.26 -9.21
N GLY A 138 -18.82 2.50 -7.91
CA GLY A 138 -19.47 1.63 -6.95
C GLY A 138 -18.54 0.89 -6.01
N ALA A 139 -17.26 1.25 -5.93
CA ALA A 139 -16.37 0.71 -4.89
C ALA A 139 -16.81 1.19 -3.51
N ARG A 140 -16.71 0.28 -2.52
CA ARG A 140 -16.95 0.59 -1.10
C ARG A 140 -15.79 0.11 -0.22
N TYR A 141 -14.82 -0.59 -0.82
CA TYR A 141 -13.67 -1.12 -0.13
C TYR A 141 -12.40 -0.98 -0.98
N ILE A 142 -11.48 -0.11 -0.53
CA ILE A 142 -10.19 0.15 -1.19
C ILE A 142 -9.06 -0.10 -0.19
N GLN A 143 -8.01 -0.79 -0.63
CA GLN A 143 -6.80 -1.02 0.14
C GLN A 143 -5.62 -0.33 -0.52
N LEU A 144 -4.87 0.46 0.26
CA LEU A 144 -3.61 1.06 -0.14
C LEU A 144 -2.47 0.20 0.40
N ASP A 145 -1.74 -0.46 -0.51
CA ASP A 145 -0.62 -1.34 -0.15
C ASP A 145 0.67 -0.51 0.01
N ASP A 146 1.32 -0.63 1.16
CA ASP A 146 2.46 0.20 1.52
C ASP A 146 3.67 -0.62 1.97
N THR A 147 4.75 -0.57 1.19
CA THR A 147 6.04 -1.15 1.55
C THR A 147 7.01 -0.12 2.15
N THR A 148 6.63 1.16 2.18
CA THR A 148 7.52 2.23 2.67
C THR A 148 7.73 2.13 4.17
N TRP A 149 6.68 1.77 4.92
CA TRP A 149 6.80 1.61 6.37
C TRP A 149 7.82 0.55 6.77
N ALA A 150 7.87 -0.59 6.06
CA ALA A 150 8.88 -1.62 6.33
C ALA A 150 10.30 -1.14 6.03
N TYR A 151 10.48 -0.34 4.96
CA TYR A 151 11.75 0.33 4.68
C TYR A 151 12.13 1.30 5.80
N LEU A 152 11.19 2.12 6.28
CA LEU A 152 11.44 3.09 7.36
C LEU A 152 11.74 2.40 8.70
N ILE A 153 11.07 1.29 9.01
CA ILE A 153 11.40 0.46 10.18
C ILE A 153 12.88 0.06 10.15
N ALA A 154 13.33 -0.54 9.05
CA ALA A 154 14.71 -0.96 8.91
C ALA A 154 15.69 0.21 9.01
N ARG A 155 15.40 1.33 8.35
CA ARG A 155 16.27 2.52 8.37
C ARG A 155 16.35 3.22 9.71
N LEU A 156 15.23 3.34 10.43
CA LEU A 156 15.21 3.93 11.76
C LEU A 156 15.99 3.10 12.79
N LEU A 157 16.11 1.78 12.56
CA LEU A 157 16.89 0.87 13.40
C LEU A 157 18.38 0.84 13.03
N ASP A 158 18.71 0.86 11.74
CA ASP A 158 20.05 0.53 11.25
C ASP A 158 20.88 1.75 10.84
N ASP A 159 20.26 2.94 10.68
CA ASP A 159 20.93 4.16 10.17
C ASP A 159 20.66 5.38 11.06
N PRO A 160 21.28 5.42 12.25
CA PRO A 160 21.07 6.52 13.20
C PRO A 160 21.60 7.87 12.70
N GLU A 161 22.56 7.90 11.78
CA GLU A 161 23.10 9.14 11.22
C GLU A 161 22.08 9.92 10.39
N ASN A 162 21.15 9.22 9.73
CA ASN A 162 20.09 9.80 8.94
C ASN A 162 18.71 9.77 9.63
N HIS A 163 18.68 9.60 10.95
CA HIS A 163 17.44 9.43 11.72
C HIS A 163 16.42 10.55 11.44
N GLU A 164 16.83 11.82 11.46
CA GLU A 164 15.96 12.97 11.22
C GLU A 164 15.33 12.93 9.82
N LYS A 165 16.06 12.47 8.80
CA LYS A 165 15.54 12.27 7.46
C LYS A 165 14.38 11.26 7.46
N TYR A 166 14.55 10.13 8.14
CA TYR A 166 13.51 9.09 8.17
C TYR A 166 12.30 9.49 9.02
N VAL A 167 12.51 10.25 10.09
CA VAL A 167 11.43 10.89 10.85
C VAL A 167 10.61 11.81 9.96
N LYS A 168 11.28 12.69 9.19
CA LYS A 168 10.60 13.59 8.24
C LYS A 168 9.81 12.82 7.18
N MET A 169 10.35 11.72 6.67
CA MET A 169 9.62 10.84 5.73
C MET A 169 8.35 10.25 6.38
N CYS A 170 8.41 9.82 7.65
CA CYS A 170 7.22 9.36 8.37
C CYS A 170 6.17 10.47 8.49
N GLU A 171 6.58 11.69 8.85
CA GLU A 171 5.70 12.86 8.97
C GLU A 171 5.07 13.23 7.62
N ASP A 172 5.84 13.21 6.55
CA ASP A 172 5.34 13.46 5.19
C ASP A 172 4.30 12.43 4.76
N ILE A 173 4.49 11.14 5.11
CA ILE A 173 3.49 10.10 4.83
C ILE A 173 2.21 10.36 5.62
N VAL A 174 2.30 10.71 6.90
CA VAL A 174 1.13 11.05 7.73
C VAL A 174 0.38 12.23 7.12
N TYR A 175 1.08 13.29 6.73
CA TYR A 175 0.49 14.45 6.05
C TYR A 175 -0.23 14.04 4.76
N LEU A 176 0.49 13.37 3.87
CA LEU A 176 0.02 12.95 2.54
C LEU A 176 -1.22 12.07 2.63
N VAL A 177 -1.16 11.02 3.46
CA VAL A 177 -2.24 10.05 3.60
C VAL A 177 -3.47 10.68 4.26
N ASN A 178 -3.30 11.44 5.34
CA ASN A 178 -4.44 12.07 6.00
C ASN A 178 -5.11 13.12 5.12
N LYS A 179 -4.35 13.80 4.26
CA LYS A 179 -4.88 14.76 3.30
C LYS A 179 -5.72 14.07 2.22
N LEU A 180 -5.25 12.97 1.64
CA LEU A 180 -6.00 12.23 0.62
C LEU A 180 -7.28 11.56 1.17
N LEU A 181 -7.28 11.15 2.46
CA LEU A 181 -8.41 10.49 3.10
C LEU A 181 -9.47 11.47 3.61
N LYS A 182 -9.15 12.77 3.64
CA LYS A 182 -10.03 13.78 4.18
C LYS A 182 -11.31 13.93 3.31
N ASP A 183 -12.45 14.05 3.98
CA ASP A 183 -13.75 14.31 3.34
C ASP A 183 -14.20 13.25 2.30
N LEU A 184 -13.71 12.00 2.44
CA LEU A 184 -14.24 10.86 1.68
C LEU A 184 -15.64 10.46 2.19
N PRO A 185 -16.46 9.80 1.34
CA PRO A 185 -17.78 9.30 1.76
C PRO A 185 -17.68 8.34 2.96
N GLU A 186 -18.60 8.48 3.92
CA GLU A 186 -18.60 7.71 5.17
C GLU A 186 -18.75 6.18 4.95
N ASP A 187 -19.38 5.77 3.86
CA ASP A 187 -19.55 4.36 3.50
C ASP A 187 -18.42 3.80 2.63
N LEU A 188 -17.39 4.60 2.33
CA LEU A 188 -16.16 4.13 1.70
C LEU A 188 -15.15 3.68 2.76
N ARG A 189 -14.83 2.40 2.80
CA ARG A 189 -13.79 1.84 3.66
C ARG A 189 -12.43 1.91 2.97
N VAL A 190 -11.47 2.59 3.60
CA VAL A 190 -10.10 2.65 3.12
C VAL A 190 -9.17 2.02 4.13
N SER A 191 -8.51 0.95 3.69
CA SER A 191 -7.54 0.20 4.50
C SER A 191 -6.12 0.38 3.98
N THR A 192 -5.15 0.03 4.80
CA THR A 192 -3.76 -0.12 4.36
C THR A 192 -3.22 -1.49 4.71
N HIS A 193 -2.33 -2.01 3.88
CA HIS A 193 -1.53 -3.20 4.17
C HIS A 193 -0.05 -2.80 4.22
N ILE A 194 0.63 -3.16 5.30
CA ILE A 194 2.06 -2.93 5.46
C ILE A 194 2.80 -4.21 5.09
N CYS A 195 3.32 -4.21 3.86
CA CYS A 195 4.07 -5.31 3.29
C CYS A 195 5.56 -5.19 3.64
N ARG A 196 6.18 -6.31 4.00
CA ARG A 196 7.64 -6.41 4.26
C ARG A 196 8.43 -6.86 3.04
N GLY A 197 7.80 -6.92 1.89
CA GLY A 197 8.29 -7.50 0.65
C GLY A 197 7.93 -8.99 0.54
N ASN A 198 7.44 -9.37 -0.62
CA ASN A 198 7.12 -10.75 -0.94
C ASN A 198 7.41 -11.03 -2.41
N PHE A 199 8.52 -11.72 -2.67
CA PHE A 199 8.92 -12.14 -4.01
C PHE A 199 9.60 -13.50 -3.96
N LYS A 200 9.05 -14.49 -4.66
CA LYS A 200 9.54 -15.86 -4.67
C LYS A 200 9.75 -16.45 -3.28
N SER A 201 8.78 -16.25 -2.40
CA SER A 201 8.79 -16.68 -0.99
C SER A 201 9.93 -16.07 -0.14
N THR A 202 10.48 -14.91 -0.56
CA THR A 202 11.45 -14.15 0.23
C THR A 202 10.87 -12.80 0.67
N TYR A 203 11.50 -12.17 1.65
CA TYR A 203 11.16 -10.84 2.13
C TYR A 203 12.30 -9.84 1.84
N LEU A 204 12.04 -8.56 2.03
CA LEU A 204 13.00 -7.48 1.79
C LEU A 204 13.44 -6.80 3.09
N PHE A 205 12.53 -6.60 4.04
CA PHE A 205 12.78 -5.83 5.27
C PHE A 205 12.42 -6.63 6.52
N GLU A 206 13.17 -6.36 7.59
CA GLU A 206 12.97 -6.89 8.93
C GLU A 206 12.77 -5.76 9.94
N GLY A 207 12.32 -6.08 11.14
CA GLY A 207 12.16 -5.17 12.27
C GLY A 207 10.72 -5.14 12.80
N SER A 208 10.60 -4.84 14.08
CA SER A 208 9.29 -4.68 14.73
C SER A 208 8.64 -3.34 14.37
N TYR A 209 7.37 -3.18 14.69
CA TYR A 209 6.61 -1.95 14.36
C TYR A 209 6.90 -0.78 15.31
N GLU A 210 7.63 -0.98 16.43
CA GLU A 210 7.89 0.06 17.44
C GLU A 210 8.37 1.40 16.87
N PRO A 211 9.35 1.47 15.94
CA PRO A 211 9.87 2.74 15.46
C PRO A 211 8.82 3.60 14.74
N VAL A 212 7.80 2.96 14.14
CA VAL A 212 6.79 3.66 13.32
C VAL A 212 5.38 3.65 13.94
N ALA A 213 5.17 2.94 15.04
CA ALA A 213 3.84 2.76 15.64
C ALA A 213 3.12 4.09 15.91
N LYS A 214 3.81 5.09 16.44
CA LYS A 214 3.26 6.42 16.69
C LYS A 214 2.77 7.15 15.44
N TYR A 215 3.40 6.91 14.29
CA TYR A 215 3.00 7.50 13.01
C TYR A 215 1.81 6.73 12.41
N LEU A 216 1.85 5.39 12.48
CA LEU A 216 0.72 4.55 12.06
C LEU A 216 -0.54 4.88 12.86
N GLY A 217 -0.40 5.16 14.16
CA GLY A 217 -1.49 5.60 15.02
C GLY A 217 -2.10 6.96 14.68
N GLN A 218 -1.46 7.74 13.80
CA GLN A 218 -1.96 9.03 13.30
C GLN A 218 -2.64 8.94 11.93
N LEU A 219 -2.53 7.79 11.24
CA LEU A 219 -3.13 7.60 9.92
C LEU A 219 -4.64 7.33 10.02
N ASN A 220 -5.43 8.02 9.22
CA ASN A 220 -6.89 7.96 9.26
C ASN A 220 -7.48 6.81 8.42
N TYR A 221 -6.80 5.66 8.36
CA TYR A 221 -7.34 4.45 7.76
C TYR A 221 -8.39 3.79 8.67
N ASP A 222 -9.37 3.13 8.08
CA ASP A 222 -10.35 2.31 8.79
C ASP A 222 -9.78 0.97 9.28
N THR A 223 -8.81 0.42 8.54
CA THR A 223 -8.24 -0.90 8.84
C THR A 223 -6.76 -0.95 8.48
N PHE A 224 -5.98 -1.58 9.35
CA PHE A 224 -4.57 -1.88 9.12
C PHE A 224 -4.38 -3.40 9.02
N PHE A 225 -3.85 -3.87 7.90
CA PHE A 225 -3.38 -5.24 7.73
C PHE A 225 -1.88 -5.27 7.99
N LEU A 226 -1.48 -5.95 9.05
CA LEU A 226 -0.11 -5.96 9.55
C LEU A 226 0.45 -7.39 9.50
N GLU A 227 1.63 -7.56 8.89
CA GLU A 227 2.30 -8.85 8.84
C GLU A 227 2.87 -9.22 10.22
N TYR A 228 2.39 -10.33 10.78
CA TYR A 228 2.80 -10.94 12.05
C TYR A 228 3.01 -12.45 11.88
N ASP A 229 3.52 -12.85 10.74
CA ASP A 229 3.66 -14.25 10.33
C ASP A 229 4.89 -14.95 10.93
N ASP A 230 5.80 -14.20 11.55
CA ASP A 230 6.99 -14.75 12.23
C ASP A 230 7.60 -13.78 13.26
N ALA A 231 8.70 -14.22 13.90
CA ALA A 231 9.42 -13.46 14.93
C ALA A 231 10.03 -12.13 14.45
N ARG A 232 10.18 -11.90 13.14
CA ARG A 232 10.67 -10.63 12.56
C ARG A 232 9.76 -9.45 12.89
N SER A 233 8.49 -9.71 13.12
CA SER A 233 7.49 -8.67 13.44
C SER A 233 7.60 -8.15 14.88
N GLY A 234 8.35 -8.82 15.74
CA GLY A 234 8.52 -8.45 17.14
C GLY A 234 7.29 -8.76 17.99
N SER A 235 7.09 -7.96 19.02
CA SER A 235 5.98 -8.13 19.97
C SER A 235 4.68 -7.47 19.48
N PHE A 236 3.57 -7.76 20.18
CA PHE A 236 2.29 -7.09 19.96
C PHE A 236 2.17 -5.71 20.67
N ALA A 237 3.19 -5.30 21.44
CA ALA A 237 3.15 -4.02 22.16
C ALA A 237 2.84 -2.80 21.27
N PRO A 238 3.39 -2.68 20.05
CA PRO A 238 3.11 -1.56 19.15
C PRO A 238 1.64 -1.44 18.74
N LEU A 239 0.87 -2.51 18.79
CA LEU A 239 -0.54 -2.50 18.36
C LEU A 239 -1.38 -1.53 19.19
N ALA A 240 -1.08 -1.35 20.47
CA ALA A 240 -1.77 -0.40 21.33
C ALA A 240 -1.57 1.05 20.85
N GLU A 241 -0.37 1.38 20.40
CA GLU A 241 -0.04 2.72 19.87
C GLU A 241 -0.62 2.92 18.48
N ILE A 242 -0.58 1.90 17.61
CA ILE A 242 -1.20 1.93 16.28
C ILE A 242 -2.71 2.09 16.41
N TRP A 243 -3.34 1.36 17.31
CA TRP A 243 -4.79 1.49 17.57
C TRP A 243 -5.17 2.87 18.12
N ASN A 244 -4.32 3.44 18.97
CA ASN A 244 -4.46 4.80 19.51
C ASN A 244 -5.85 5.10 20.06
N GLN A 245 -6.47 4.12 20.75
CA GLN A 245 -7.81 4.18 21.34
C GLN A 245 -8.96 4.52 20.35
N ARG A 246 -8.74 4.39 19.05
CA ARG A 246 -9.74 4.61 18.00
C ARG A 246 -10.64 3.39 17.85
N LYS A 247 -11.85 3.44 18.42
CA LYS A 247 -12.74 2.27 18.52
C LYS A 247 -13.20 1.70 17.18
N GLU A 248 -13.28 2.52 16.15
CA GLU A 248 -13.70 2.15 14.80
C GLU A 248 -12.58 1.56 13.96
N VAL A 249 -11.32 1.71 14.39
CA VAL A 249 -10.17 1.20 13.64
C VAL A 249 -9.97 -0.29 13.91
N LEU A 250 -9.81 -1.05 12.84
CA LEU A 250 -9.52 -2.48 12.89
C LEU A 250 -8.04 -2.75 12.65
N LEU A 251 -7.44 -3.58 13.50
CA LEU A 251 -6.11 -4.15 13.29
C LEU A 251 -6.25 -5.62 12.92
N VAL A 252 -5.84 -5.97 11.71
CA VAL A 252 -5.89 -7.34 11.19
C VAL A 252 -4.47 -7.89 11.13
N LEU A 253 -4.22 -8.96 11.87
CA LEU A 253 -2.91 -9.59 11.94
C LEU A 253 -2.79 -10.70 10.90
N GLY A 254 -1.80 -10.59 10.02
CA GLY A 254 -1.42 -11.62 9.08
C GLY A 254 -0.56 -12.68 9.77
N LEU A 255 -1.20 -13.73 10.26
CA LEU A 255 -0.56 -14.79 11.06
C LEU A 255 -0.13 -16.00 10.23
N PHE A 256 -0.51 -16.05 8.94
CA PHE A 256 -0.13 -17.11 8.02
C PHE A 256 0.96 -16.62 7.08
N THR A 257 2.08 -17.36 7.01
CA THR A 257 3.20 -16.99 6.15
C THR A 257 3.04 -17.50 4.73
N SER A 258 3.56 -16.72 3.76
CA SER A 258 3.80 -17.20 2.40
C SER A 258 5.27 -17.56 2.13
N LYS A 259 6.13 -17.58 3.17
CA LYS A 259 7.58 -17.81 3.07
C LYS A 259 7.95 -19.27 3.16
N HIS A 260 7.12 -20.08 3.81
CA HIS A 260 7.32 -21.49 4.05
C HIS A 260 6.09 -22.28 3.61
N PRO A 261 6.24 -23.53 3.12
CA PRO A 261 5.12 -24.34 2.66
C PRO A 261 4.38 -25.06 3.81
N GLU A 262 4.94 -25.09 5.00
CA GLU A 262 4.34 -25.73 6.17
C GLU A 262 3.17 -24.88 6.66
N LEU A 263 2.03 -25.54 6.90
CA LEU A 263 0.88 -24.89 7.49
C LEU A 263 1.14 -24.65 8.99
N GLU A 264 0.79 -23.45 9.46
CA GLU A 264 0.89 -23.08 10.86
C GLU A 264 -0.02 -23.97 11.73
N LYS A 265 0.42 -24.24 12.95
CA LYS A 265 -0.39 -25.03 13.90
C LYS A 265 -1.43 -24.11 14.55
N TYR A 266 -2.63 -24.61 14.67
CA TYR A 266 -3.75 -23.89 15.30
C TYR A 266 -3.41 -23.34 16.69
N GLU A 267 -2.66 -24.12 17.49
CA GLU A 267 -2.29 -23.73 18.86
C GLU A 267 -1.32 -22.53 18.85
N ASP A 268 -0.41 -22.44 17.87
CA ASP A 268 0.53 -21.33 17.74
C ASP A 268 -0.19 -20.03 17.33
N ILE A 269 -1.25 -20.14 16.51
CA ILE A 269 -2.04 -18.98 16.08
C ILE A 269 -2.98 -18.49 17.20
N LYS A 270 -3.45 -19.40 18.05
CA LYS A 270 -4.39 -19.09 19.13
C LYS A 270 -3.72 -18.51 20.36
N ALA A 271 -2.45 -18.79 20.59
CA ALA A 271 -1.68 -18.36 21.77
C ALA A 271 -1.46 -16.85 21.80
#